data_325fa9d2287e6de70a6e516e4a364c0a
#
_entry.id   325fa9d2287e6de70a6e516e4a364c0a
#
_cell.length_a   1.000
_cell.length_b   1.000
_cell.length_c   1.000
_cell.angle_alpha   90.00
_cell.angle_beta   90.00
_cell.angle_gamma   90.00
#
_symmetry.space_group_name_H-M   'P 1'
#
loop_
_entity.id
_entity.type
_entity.pdbx_description
1 polymer ?
#
loop_
_entity_poly.entity_id
_entity_poly.type
_entity_poly.pdbx_seq_one_letter_code
_entity_poly.pdbx_strand_id
1 'polypeptide(L)'
;MTRADETAIPFAHYNEMERIARILGDQALISVALTYEGDMLQRGGKIEQSIQYLEAVRDTPSHIDVSVRGNGIQLLGRAYFKAQRFADFERVMKEAEALAHEPQIADLSNNVKGQYGAGTVYEEWGRSLGLLGRTNEAMEYLDKAEDIFSQTWILPRRNMLMKTARAMVLVRDGEIQQGVEMAVEALDLCRKQGNIRLLERIYGIHQYLNQLTREIGTSKSILGEALVGPVDY
;
A
#
# COMPACT_ATOMS: atom_id res chain seq x y z
N MET A 1 -8.93 4.83 21.59
CA MET A 1 -9.59 4.10 20.48
C MET A 1 -8.63 3.02 20.00
N THR A 2 -9.02 1.76 20.00
CA THR A 2 -8.13 0.70 19.54
C THR A 2 -8.16 0.60 18.02
N ARG A 3 -7.10 0.04 17.41
CA ARG A 3 -7.03 -0.20 15.94
C ARG A 3 -8.25 -1.00 15.42
N ALA A 4 -8.88 -1.80 16.28
CA ALA A 4 -10.10 -2.54 15.98
C ALA A 4 -11.33 -1.62 15.84
N ASP A 5 -11.39 -0.54 16.60
CA ASP A 5 -12.52 0.41 16.55
C ASP A 5 -12.47 1.27 15.28
N GLU A 6 -11.26 1.61 14.78
CA GLU A 6 -11.08 2.41 13.56
C GLU A 6 -11.47 1.67 12.27
N THR A 7 -11.48 0.34 12.30
CA THR A 7 -11.83 -0.49 11.13
C THR A 7 -13.28 -0.98 11.16
N ALA A 8 -13.93 -0.99 12.31
CA ALA A 8 -15.26 -1.59 12.47
C ALA A 8 -16.37 -0.85 11.69
N ILE A 9 -16.40 0.49 11.75
CA ILE A 9 -17.43 1.29 11.07
C ILE A 9 -17.26 1.23 9.53
N PRO A 10 -16.07 1.47 8.96
CA PRO A 10 -15.88 1.30 7.52
C PRO A 10 -16.19 -0.12 7.04
N PHE A 11 -15.82 -1.14 7.79
CA PHE A 11 -16.12 -2.53 7.44
C PHE A 11 -17.62 -2.81 7.36
N ALA A 12 -18.40 -2.30 8.31
CA ALA A 12 -19.87 -2.43 8.28
C ALA A 12 -20.50 -1.77 7.03
N HIS A 13 -19.97 -0.64 6.59
CA HIS A 13 -20.44 0.02 5.37
C HIS A 13 -20.12 -0.79 4.10
N TYR A 14 -18.95 -1.41 4.03
CA TYR A 14 -18.60 -2.25 2.87
C TYR A 14 -19.41 -3.55 2.85
N ASN A 15 -19.67 -4.17 4.00
CA ASN A 15 -20.59 -5.30 4.11
C ASN A 15 -21.99 -4.96 3.59
N GLU A 16 -22.52 -3.79 3.94
CA GLU A 16 -23.82 -3.37 3.46
C GLU A 16 -23.78 -3.08 1.95
N MET A 17 -22.69 -2.50 1.44
CA MET A 17 -22.49 -2.31 0.01
C MET A 17 -22.47 -3.65 -0.72
N GLU A 18 -21.76 -4.65 -0.20
CA GLU A 18 -21.75 -6.01 -0.75
C GLU A 18 -23.14 -6.63 -0.77
N ARG A 19 -23.88 -6.53 0.34
CA ARG A 19 -25.25 -7.05 0.45
C ARG A 19 -26.17 -6.45 -0.61
N ILE A 20 -26.13 -5.14 -0.79
CA ILE A 20 -26.94 -4.43 -1.80
C ILE A 20 -26.50 -4.85 -3.20
N ALA A 21 -25.19 -4.91 -3.48
CA ALA A 21 -24.67 -5.29 -4.78
C ALA A 21 -25.09 -6.72 -5.17
N ARG A 22 -25.13 -7.65 -4.21
CA ARG A 22 -25.62 -9.02 -4.43
C ARG A 22 -27.12 -9.04 -4.78
N ILE A 23 -27.93 -8.23 -4.12
CA ILE A 23 -29.37 -8.08 -4.45
C ILE A 23 -29.57 -7.56 -5.87
N LEU A 24 -28.72 -6.62 -6.31
CA LEU A 24 -28.75 -6.03 -7.65
C LEU A 24 -28.13 -6.93 -8.73
N GLY A 25 -27.40 -7.98 -8.34
CA GLY A 25 -26.62 -8.81 -9.27
C GLY A 25 -25.41 -8.09 -9.88
N ASP A 26 -24.96 -6.96 -9.28
CA ASP A 26 -23.84 -6.15 -9.78
C ASP A 26 -22.50 -6.75 -9.34
N GLN A 27 -21.89 -7.55 -10.22
CA GLN A 27 -20.63 -8.22 -9.97
C GLN A 27 -19.46 -7.23 -9.81
N ALA A 28 -19.47 -6.09 -10.49
CA ALA A 28 -18.43 -5.08 -10.36
C ALA A 28 -18.47 -4.44 -8.96
N LEU A 29 -19.66 -4.09 -8.49
CA LEU A 29 -19.86 -3.50 -7.18
C LEU A 29 -19.57 -4.51 -6.04
N ILE A 30 -19.90 -5.79 -6.23
CA ILE A 30 -19.50 -6.88 -5.32
C ILE A 30 -17.97 -6.92 -5.21
N SER A 31 -17.26 -6.93 -6.34
CA SER A 31 -15.79 -6.98 -6.36
C SER A 31 -15.17 -5.75 -5.67
N VAL A 32 -15.76 -4.57 -5.85
CA VAL A 32 -15.32 -3.34 -5.16
C VAL A 32 -15.51 -3.49 -3.64
N ALA A 33 -16.66 -3.97 -3.18
CA ALA A 33 -16.93 -4.18 -1.76
C ALA A 33 -15.93 -5.16 -1.14
N LEU A 34 -15.78 -6.34 -1.73
CA LEU A 34 -14.83 -7.36 -1.29
C LEU A 34 -13.39 -6.85 -1.26
N THR A 35 -13.00 -5.99 -2.21
CA THR A 35 -11.67 -5.37 -2.24
C THR A 35 -11.45 -4.47 -1.01
N TYR A 36 -12.42 -3.65 -0.66
CA TYR A 36 -12.31 -2.77 0.52
C TYR A 36 -12.41 -3.54 1.84
N GLU A 37 -13.25 -4.57 1.91
CA GLU A 37 -13.32 -5.48 3.05
C GLU A 37 -11.99 -6.18 3.28
N GLY A 38 -11.38 -6.70 2.21
CA GLY A 38 -10.05 -7.29 2.25
C GLY A 38 -8.98 -6.32 2.75
N ASP A 39 -8.97 -5.05 2.28
CA ASP A 39 -8.04 -4.02 2.77
C ASP A 39 -8.27 -3.71 4.26
N MET A 40 -9.52 -3.62 4.70
CA MET A 40 -9.85 -3.41 6.12
C MET A 40 -9.39 -4.57 7.01
N LEU A 41 -9.61 -5.81 6.57
CA LEU A 41 -9.14 -7.00 7.27
C LEU A 41 -7.61 -7.02 7.39
N GLN A 42 -6.87 -6.64 6.33
CA GLN A 42 -5.41 -6.50 6.40
C GLN A 42 -4.97 -5.47 7.44
N ARG A 43 -5.66 -4.34 7.54
CA ARG A 43 -5.36 -3.29 8.53
C ARG A 43 -5.66 -3.74 9.95
N GLY A 44 -6.72 -4.54 10.11
CA GLY A 44 -7.07 -5.17 11.37
C GLY A 44 -6.20 -6.37 11.76
N GLY A 45 -5.19 -6.72 10.95
CA GLY A 45 -4.30 -7.87 11.19
C GLY A 45 -4.90 -9.23 10.86
N LYS A 46 -6.10 -9.28 10.28
CA LYS A 46 -6.80 -10.52 9.88
C LYS A 46 -6.40 -10.96 8.48
N ILE A 47 -5.10 -11.32 8.32
CA ILE A 47 -4.48 -11.51 7.01
C ILE A 47 -5.11 -12.66 6.22
N GLU A 48 -5.33 -13.83 6.86
CA GLU A 48 -5.92 -14.99 6.17
C GLU A 48 -7.36 -14.72 5.70
N GLN A 49 -8.16 -14.01 6.49
CA GLN A 49 -9.49 -13.60 6.07
C GLN A 49 -9.42 -12.62 4.90
N SER A 50 -8.49 -11.66 4.94
CA SER A 50 -8.26 -10.75 3.81
C SER A 50 -7.92 -11.51 2.52
N ILE A 51 -7.07 -12.53 2.59
CA ILE A 51 -6.72 -13.37 1.43
C ILE A 51 -7.99 -13.98 0.83
N GLN A 52 -8.86 -14.58 1.63
CA GLN A 52 -10.11 -15.20 1.14
C GLN A 52 -11.00 -14.21 0.38
N TYR A 53 -11.19 -13.00 0.90
CA TYR A 53 -11.98 -11.96 0.23
C TYR A 53 -11.34 -11.50 -1.08
N LEU A 54 -10.03 -11.33 -1.10
CA LEU A 54 -9.32 -10.85 -2.29
C LEU A 54 -9.12 -11.94 -3.35
N GLU A 55 -9.03 -13.22 -2.97
CA GLU A 55 -9.10 -14.33 -3.92
C GLU A 55 -10.46 -14.37 -4.62
N ALA A 56 -11.57 -14.13 -3.91
CA ALA A 56 -12.88 -14.03 -4.52
C ALA A 56 -12.96 -12.87 -5.55
N VAL A 57 -12.24 -11.76 -5.34
CA VAL A 57 -12.13 -10.69 -6.35
C VAL A 57 -11.31 -11.14 -7.55
N ARG A 58 -10.20 -11.85 -7.33
CA ARG A 58 -9.36 -12.40 -8.41
C ARG A 58 -10.15 -13.34 -9.31
N ASP A 59 -11.03 -14.16 -8.72
CA ASP A 59 -11.83 -15.16 -9.42
C ASP A 59 -13.07 -14.57 -10.12
N THR A 60 -13.25 -13.24 -10.09
CA THR A 60 -14.35 -12.59 -10.81
C THR A 60 -14.23 -12.71 -12.32
N PRO A 61 -15.37 -12.73 -13.06
CA PRO A 61 -15.37 -12.85 -14.50
C PRO A 61 -14.51 -11.81 -15.21
N SER A 62 -13.88 -12.18 -16.33
CA SER A 62 -12.97 -11.33 -17.10
C SER A 62 -13.62 -10.06 -17.70
N HIS A 63 -14.95 -10.03 -17.82
CA HIS A 63 -15.68 -8.85 -18.30
C HIS A 63 -15.80 -7.74 -17.26
N ILE A 64 -15.44 -8.02 -15.99
CA ILE A 64 -15.36 -6.98 -14.96
C ILE A 64 -14.16 -6.06 -15.28
N ASP A 65 -14.38 -4.78 -15.10
CA ASP A 65 -13.38 -3.74 -15.34
C ASP A 65 -11.99 -4.11 -14.78
N VAL A 66 -10.98 -3.97 -15.62
CA VAL A 66 -9.58 -4.31 -15.31
C VAL A 66 -9.10 -3.58 -14.05
N SER A 67 -9.53 -2.35 -13.84
CA SER A 67 -9.13 -1.55 -12.66
C SER A 67 -9.68 -2.12 -11.36
N VAL A 68 -10.88 -2.70 -11.38
CA VAL A 68 -11.49 -3.35 -10.20
C VAL A 68 -10.73 -4.62 -9.85
N ARG A 69 -10.57 -5.50 -10.83
CA ARG A 69 -9.86 -6.77 -10.66
C ARG A 69 -8.41 -6.54 -10.27
N GLY A 70 -7.71 -5.67 -10.99
CA GLY A 70 -6.32 -5.37 -10.76
C GLY A 70 -6.04 -4.76 -9.38
N ASN A 71 -6.93 -3.89 -8.88
CA ASN A 71 -6.83 -3.35 -7.52
C ASN A 71 -6.96 -4.45 -6.47
N GLY A 72 -7.91 -5.36 -6.63
CA GLY A 72 -8.07 -6.50 -5.72
C GLY A 72 -6.87 -7.43 -5.74
N ILE A 73 -6.33 -7.75 -6.93
CA ILE A 73 -5.17 -8.61 -7.10
C ILE A 73 -3.90 -7.96 -6.51
N GLN A 74 -3.70 -6.66 -6.70
CA GLN A 74 -2.59 -5.93 -6.05
C GLN A 74 -2.68 -6.00 -4.53
N LEU A 75 -3.87 -5.82 -3.96
CA LEU A 75 -4.08 -5.94 -2.52
C LEU A 75 -3.92 -7.39 -2.02
N LEU A 76 -4.29 -8.38 -2.84
CA LEU A 76 -4.02 -9.79 -2.58
C LEU A 76 -2.51 -10.06 -2.51
N GLY A 77 -1.73 -9.49 -3.41
CA GLY A 77 -0.27 -9.54 -3.34
C GLY A 77 0.24 -9.02 -2.00
N ARG A 78 -0.23 -7.85 -1.57
CA ARG A 78 0.11 -7.31 -0.25
C ARG A 78 -0.29 -8.24 0.91
N ALA A 79 -1.44 -8.91 0.82
CA ALA A 79 -1.88 -9.86 1.84
C ALA A 79 -0.97 -11.08 1.90
N TYR A 80 -0.61 -11.67 0.74
CA TYR A 80 0.34 -12.76 0.68
C TYR A 80 1.73 -12.37 1.20
N PHE A 81 2.20 -11.15 0.88
CA PHE A 81 3.45 -10.65 1.43
C PHE A 81 3.42 -10.60 2.96
N LYS A 82 2.35 -10.08 3.56
CA LYS A 82 2.17 -10.04 5.03
C LYS A 82 2.05 -11.43 5.65
N ALA A 83 1.48 -12.39 4.93
CA ALA A 83 1.41 -13.81 5.31
C ALA A 83 2.74 -14.55 5.09
N GLN A 84 3.80 -13.88 4.62
CA GLN A 84 5.11 -14.46 4.25
C GLN A 84 5.01 -15.53 3.14
N ARG A 85 3.95 -15.51 2.34
CA ARG A 85 3.72 -16.38 1.18
C ARG A 85 4.33 -15.74 -0.07
N PHE A 86 5.66 -15.63 -0.11
CA PHE A 86 6.36 -14.83 -1.12
C PHE A 86 6.21 -15.33 -2.55
N ALA A 87 6.11 -16.65 -2.77
CA ALA A 87 5.86 -17.19 -4.09
C ALA A 87 4.47 -16.80 -4.64
N ASP A 88 3.44 -16.81 -3.77
CA ASP A 88 2.10 -16.35 -4.11
C ASP A 88 2.08 -14.84 -4.35
N PHE A 89 2.80 -14.08 -3.52
CA PHE A 89 2.99 -12.63 -3.72
C PHE A 89 3.55 -12.35 -5.12
N GLU A 90 4.68 -12.94 -5.49
CA GLU A 90 5.29 -12.70 -6.81
C GLU A 90 4.36 -13.08 -7.96
N ARG A 91 3.66 -14.21 -7.83
CA ARG A 91 2.72 -14.69 -8.85
C ARG A 91 1.58 -13.68 -9.09
N VAL A 92 0.91 -13.24 -8.02
CA VAL A 92 -0.25 -12.33 -8.16
C VAL A 92 0.17 -10.91 -8.49
N MET A 93 1.35 -10.46 -8.08
CA MET A 93 1.87 -9.16 -8.47
C MET A 93 2.22 -9.09 -9.97
N LYS A 94 2.73 -10.18 -10.56
CA LYS A 94 2.90 -10.28 -12.03
C LYS A 94 1.56 -10.24 -12.76
N GLU A 95 0.52 -10.87 -12.20
CA GLU A 95 -0.83 -10.80 -12.74
C GLU A 95 -1.38 -9.36 -12.66
N ALA A 96 -1.21 -8.67 -11.52
CA ALA A 96 -1.59 -7.27 -11.38
C ALA A 96 -0.83 -6.36 -12.37
N GLU A 97 0.47 -6.60 -12.57
CA GLU A 97 1.29 -5.87 -13.53
C GLU A 97 0.78 -6.06 -14.97
N ALA A 98 0.50 -7.29 -15.38
CA ALA A 98 -0.05 -7.59 -16.70
C ALA A 98 -1.38 -6.85 -16.94
N LEU A 99 -2.31 -6.92 -15.97
CA LEU A 99 -3.58 -6.20 -16.05
C LEU A 99 -3.42 -4.67 -16.07
N ALA A 100 -2.38 -4.13 -15.45
CA ALA A 100 -2.13 -2.68 -15.44
C ALA A 100 -1.70 -2.12 -16.80
N HIS A 101 -1.25 -2.98 -17.71
CA HIS A 101 -0.91 -2.63 -19.09
C HIS A 101 -2.05 -2.87 -20.08
N GLU A 102 -3.16 -3.49 -19.65
CA GLU A 102 -4.35 -3.60 -20.49
C GLU A 102 -5.04 -2.24 -20.64
N PRO A 103 -5.69 -1.97 -21.79
CA PRO A 103 -6.46 -0.76 -21.99
C PRO A 103 -7.54 -0.62 -20.90
N GLN A 104 -7.41 0.41 -20.09
CA GLN A 104 -8.42 0.73 -19.08
C GLN A 104 -9.47 1.63 -19.71
N ILE A 105 -10.73 1.29 -19.52
CA ILE A 105 -11.83 2.18 -19.87
C ILE A 105 -11.74 3.36 -18.91
N ALA A 106 -11.55 4.57 -19.44
CA ALA A 106 -11.57 5.81 -18.67
C ALA A 106 -12.96 6.00 -18.06
N ASP A 107 -13.21 5.40 -16.91
CA ASP A 107 -14.50 5.40 -16.26
C ASP A 107 -14.44 6.17 -14.94
N LEU A 108 -15.58 6.81 -14.61
CA LEU A 108 -15.87 7.41 -13.31
C LEU A 108 -15.60 6.44 -12.14
N SER A 109 -15.68 5.13 -12.39
CA SER A 109 -15.34 4.07 -11.46
C SER A 109 -13.89 4.12 -10.96
N ASN A 110 -12.95 4.61 -11.76
CA ASN A 110 -11.53 4.74 -11.35
C ASN A 110 -11.33 5.74 -10.19
N ASN A 111 -12.18 6.76 -10.11
CA ASN A 111 -12.17 7.72 -9.00
C ASN A 111 -12.76 7.13 -7.70
N VAL A 112 -13.66 6.17 -7.81
CA VAL A 112 -14.35 5.51 -6.68
C VAL A 112 -13.53 4.32 -6.17
N LYS A 113 -12.89 3.58 -7.08
CA LYS A 113 -12.21 2.29 -6.80
C LYS A 113 -10.78 2.41 -6.29
N GLY A 114 -10.31 3.61 -6.06
CA GLY A 114 -8.89 3.82 -5.76
C GLY A 114 -8.05 3.80 -7.06
N GLN A 115 -6.82 4.20 -6.94
CA GLN A 115 -5.98 4.45 -8.11
C GLN A 115 -5.18 3.19 -8.41
N TYR A 116 -5.75 2.28 -9.16
CA TYR A 116 -5.03 1.17 -9.75
C TYR A 116 -4.37 1.59 -11.06
N GLY A 117 -3.16 1.12 -11.29
CA GLY A 117 -2.41 1.32 -12.51
C GLY A 117 -0.95 0.93 -12.33
N ALA A 118 -0.18 0.88 -13.43
CA ALA A 118 1.20 0.39 -13.41
C ALA A 118 2.08 1.07 -12.36
N GLY A 119 1.96 2.39 -12.18
CA GLY A 119 2.74 3.10 -11.16
C GLY A 119 2.45 2.65 -9.73
N THR A 120 1.18 2.32 -9.39
CA THR A 120 0.84 1.82 -8.06
C THR A 120 1.29 0.37 -7.85
N VAL A 121 1.23 -0.44 -8.89
CA VAL A 121 1.74 -1.82 -8.86
C VAL A 121 3.26 -1.82 -8.69
N TYR A 122 3.97 -0.96 -9.40
CA TYR A 122 5.42 -0.83 -9.27
C TYR A 122 5.83 -0.28 -7.89
N GLU A 123 5.09 0.67 -7.31
CA GLU A 123 5.34 1.11 -5.93
C GLU A 123 5.19 -0.03 -4.94
N GLU A 124 4.16 -0.86 -5.09
CA GLU A 124 3.95 -2.03 -4.22
C GLU A 124 5.06 -3.08 -4.38
N TRP A 125 5.51 -3.36 -5.63
CA TRP A 125 6.66 -4.20 -5.90
C TRP A 125 7.92 -3.67 -5.20
N GLY A 126 8.30 -2.42 -5.50
CA GLY A 126 9.51 -1.80 -4.97
C GLY A 126 9.52 -1.80 -3.45
N ARG A 127 8.40 -1.40 -2.82
CA ARG A 127 8.26 -1.41 -1.37
C ARG A 127 8.42 -2.82 -0.78
N SER A 128 7.79 -3.82 -1.39
CA SER A 128 7.82 -5.19 -0.88
C SER A 128 9.20 -5.84 -1.07
N LEU A 129 9.83 -5.64 -2.21
CA LEU A 129 11.20 -6.11 -2.47
C LEU A 129 12.22 -5.45 -1.53
N GLY A 130 12.07 -4.15 -1.26
CA GLY A 130 12.90 -3.46 -0.28
C GLY A 130 12.75 -4.02 1.12
N LEU A 131 11.54 -4.43 1.52
CA LEU A 131 11.33 -5.13 2.79
C LEU A 131 11.99 -6.51 2.84
N LEU A 132 12.23 -7.15 1.70
CA LEU A 132 12.97 -8.41 1.58
C LEU A 132 14.48 -8.22 1.46
N GLY A 133 14.99 -6.98 1.43
CA GLY A 133 16.42 -6.69 1.23
C GLY A 133 16.89 -6.84 -0.22
N ARG A 134 15.96 -6.95 -1.19
CA ARG A 134 16.26 -6.99 -2.63
C ARG A 134 16.35 -5.55 -3.18
N THR A 135 17.33 -4.80 -2.69
CA THR A 135 17.43 -3.35 -2.86
C THR A 135 17.49 -2.92 -4.32
N ASN A 136 18.35 -3.54 -5.13
CA ASN A 136 18.50 -3.15 -6.55
C ASN A 136 17.19 -3.30 -7.32
N GLU A 137 16.53 -4.45 -7.18
CA GLU A 137 15.25 -4.69 -7.81
C GLU A 137 14.15 -3.75 -7.27
N ALA A 138 14.17 -3.48 -5.97
CA ALA A 138 13.25 -2.53 -5.34
C ALA A 138 13.38 -1.14 -5.96
N MET A 139 14.63 -0.66 -6.14
CA MET A 139 14.88 0.66 -6.72
C MET A 139 14.46 0.73 -8.19
N GLU A 140 14.72 -0.32 -9.00
CA GLU A 140 14.26 -0.39 -10.39
C GLU A 140 12.74 -0.25 -10.50
N TYR A 141 11.98 -0.93 -9.63
CA TYR A 141 10.51 -0.80 -9.61
C TYR A 141 10.05 0.57 -9.12
N LEU A 142 10.73 1.17 -8.14
CA LEU A 142 10.42 2.52 -7.68
C LEU A 142 10.74 3.58 -8.73
N ASP A 143 11.80 3.40 -9.54
CA ASP A 143 12.11 4.27 -10.66
C ASP A 143 11.00 4.21 -11.73
N LYS A 144 10.58 3.00 -12.13
CA LYS A 144 9.44 2.81 -13.04
C LYS A 144 8.15 3.47 -12.52
N ALA A 145 7.89 3.36 -11.22
CA ALA A 145 6.73 4.00 -10.61
C ALA A 145 6.82 5.53 -10.68
N GLU A 146 7.99 6.09 -10.39
CA GLU A 146 8.23 7.54 -10.42
C GLU A 146 8.11 8.10 -11.83
N ASP A 147 8.65 7.41 -12.84
CA ASP A 147 8.51 7.80 -14.25
C ASP A 147 7.04 7.93 -14.66
N ILE A 148 6.20 6.95 -14.28
CA ILE A 148 4.77 6.99 -14.58
C ILE A 148 4.08 8.13 -13.82
N PHE A 149 4.40 8.32 -12.55
CA PHE A 149 3.80 9.35 -11.74
C PHE A 149 4.23 10.76 -12.17
N SER A 150 5.44 10.94 -12.70
CA SER A 150 5.93 12.22 -13.23
C SER A 150 5.16 12.69 -14.47
N GLN A 151 4.66 11.76 -15.28
CA GLN A 151 3.86 12.04 -16.47
C GLN A 151 2.39 12.36 -16.18
N THR A 152 1.96 12.11 -14.97
CA THR A 152 0.59 12.40 -14.51
C THR A 152 0.63 13.55 -13.49
N TRP A 153 -0.51 14.26 -13.32
CA TRP A 153 -0.61 15.25 -12.23
C TRP A 153 -0.20 14.59 -10.91
N ILE A 154 0.96 15.03 -10.35
CA ILE A 154 1.51 14.46 -9.12
C ILE A 154 0.59 14.85 -7.98
N LEU A 155 -0.27 13.94 -7.58
CA LEU A 155 -0.99 14.11 -6.34
C LEU A 155 0.01 14.11 -5.19
N PRO A 156 -0.03 15.09 -4.28
CA PRO A 156 0.89 15.17 -3.14
C PRO A 156 1.03 13.86 -2.38
N ARG A 157 -0.06 13.09 -2.27
CA ARG A 157 -0.08 11.76 -1.67
C ARG A 157 0.87 10.76 -2.37
N ARG A 158 0.98 10.80 -3.71
CA ARG A 158 1.87 9.88 -4.45
C ARG A 158 3.34 10.19 -4.19
N ASN A 159 3.68 11.47 -4.13
CA ASN A 159 5.04 11.90 -3.78
C ASN A 159 5.42 11.38 -2.37
N MET A 160 4.52 11.52 -1.39
CA MET A 160 4.75 10.99 -0.05
C MET A 160 4.92 9.46 -0.04
N LEU A 161 4.10 8.73 -0.81
CA LEU A 161 4.21 7.27 -0.95
C LEU A 161 5.58 6.86 -1.50
N MET A 162 6.04 7.53 -2.57
CA MET A 162 7.34 7.28 -3.19
C MET A 162 8.50 7.57 -2.24
N LYS A 163 8.47 8.74 -1.58
CA LYS A 163 9.49 9.10 -0.59
C LYS A 163 9.56 8.10 0.56
N THR A 164 8.43 7.66 1.09
CA THR A 164 8.42 6.67 2.19
C THR A 164 8.89 5.30 1.74
N ALA A 165 8.58 4.87 0.51
CA ALA A 165 9.06 3.61 -0.02
C ALA A 165 10.58 3.63 -0.24
N ARG A 166 11.11 4.67 -0.90
CA ARG A 166 12.57 4.85 -1.10
C ARG A 166 13.32 4.96 0.22
N ALA A 167 12.81 5.75 1.18
CA ALA A 167 13.41 5.88 2.50
C ALA A 167 13.57 4.53 3.19
N MET A 168 12.55 3.67 3.13
CA MET A 168 12.62 2.32 3.71
C MET A 168 13.67 1.46 3.01
N VAL A 169 13.73 1.50 1.68
CA VAL A 169 14.72 0.75 0.90
C VAL A 169 16.14 1.19 1.27
N LEU A 170 16.42 2.50 1.25
CA LEU A 170 17.73 3.07 1.60
C LEU A 170 18.17 2.71 3.02
N VAL A 171 17.27 2.86 3.99
CA VAL A 171 17.58 2.50 5.39
C VAL A 171 17.92 1.02 5.52
N ARG A 172 17.24 0.14 4.78
CA ARG A 172 17.52 -1.29 4.80
C ARG A 172 18.81 -1.67 4.06
N ASP A 173 19.20 -0.89 3.08
CA ASP A 173 20.45 -1.04 2.34
C ASP A 173 21.68 -0.54 3.11
N GLY A 174 21.48 0.14 4.23
CA GLY A 174 22.56 0.73 5.04
C GLY A 174 22.81 2.20 4.76
N GLU A 175 22.15 2.80 3.76
CA GLU A 175 22.18 4.24 3.45
C GLU A 175 21.31 5.01 4.45
N ILE A 176 21.65 4.88 5.75
CA ILE A 176 20.82 5.31 6.88
C ILE A 176 20.54 6.81 6.83
N GLN A 177 21.58 7.63 6.61
CA GLN A 177 21.44 9.08 6.63
C GLN A 177 20.48 9.55 5.53
N GLN A 178 20.70 9.11 4.29
CA GLN A 178 19.88 9.50 3.15
C GLN A 178 18.43 9.04 3.33
N GLY A 179 18.24 7.80 3.79
CA GLY A 179 16.91 7.26 4.05
C GLY A 179 16.17 8.01 5.15
N VAL A 180 16.84 8.42 6.23
CA VAL A 180 16.26 9.22 7.31
C VAL A 180 15.89 10.63 6.82
N GLU A 181 16.76 11.30 6.07
CA GLU A 181 16.46 12.62 5.50
C GLU A 181 15.19 12.58 4.63
N MET A 182 15.10 11.58 3.76
CA MET A 182 13.92 11.37 2.92
C MET A 182 12.65 11.03 3.73
N ALA A 183 12.77 10.27 4.82
CA ALA A 183 11.66 9.96 5.72
C ALA A 183 11.16 11.20 6.46
N VAL A 184 12.07 12.10 6.89
CA VAL A 184 11.74 13.38 7.53
C VAL A 184 10.99 14.29 6.55
N GLU A 185 11.45 14.41 5.30
CA GLU A 185 10.73 15.19 4.28
C GLU A 185 9.32 14.63 4.04
N ALA A 186 9.18 13.30 3.98
CA ALA A 186 7.88 12.65 3.84
C ALA A 186 6.98 12.90 5.06
N LEU A 187 7.54 12.91 6.27
CA LEU A 187 6.84 13.23 7.51
C LEU A 187 6.27 14.65 7.50
N ASP A 188 7.07 15.62 7.08
CA ASP A 188 6.64 17.03 6.98
C ASP A 188 5.50 17.21 5.99
N LEU A 189 5.58 16.52 4.85
CA LEU A 189 4.48 16.51 3.86
C LEU A 189 3.22 15.85 4.44
N CYS A 190 3.36 14.75 5.18
CA CYS A 190 2.23 14.07 5.83
C CYS A 190 1.54 14.97 6.86
N ARG A 191 2.31 15.68 7.68
CA ARG A 191 1.78 16.63 8.68
C ARG A 191 1.02 17.77 8.02
N LYS A 192 1.60 18.42 7.00
CA LYS A 192 0.96 19.51 6.26
C LYS A 192 -0.36 19.12 5.59
N GLN A 193 -0.53 17.86 5.27
CA GLN A 193 -1.70 17.36 4.54
C GLN A 193 -2.67 16.53 5.39
N GLY A 194 -2.38 16.34 6.69
CA GLY A 194 -3.20 15.53 7.58
C GLY A 194 -3.30 14.05 7.17
N ASN A 195 -2.28 13.49 6.50
CA ASN A 195 -2.32 12.13 5.99
C ASN A 195 -1.81 11.10 7.03
N ILE A 196 -2.66 10.78 7.98
CA ILE A 196 -2.34 9.87 9.10
C ILE A 196 -1.89 8.47 8.60
N ARG A 197 -2.47 7.97 7.49
CA ARG A 197 -2.15 6.64 6.97
C ARG A 197 -0.70 6.46 6.53
N LEU A 198 -0.06 7.51 6.05
CA LEU A 198 1.34 7.45 5.66
C LEU A 198 2.29 7.56 6.85
N LEU A 199 1.85 8.13 7.97
CA LEU A 199 2.61 8.14 9.22
C LEU A 199 2.93 6.72 9.68
N GLU A 200 2.04 5.74 9.47
CA GLU A 200 2.30 4.33 9.83
C GLU A 200 3.52 3.75 9.08
N ARG A 201 3.72 4.12 7.81
CA ARG A 201 4.90 3.69 7.04
C ARG A 201 6.18 4.30 7.59
N ILE A 202 6.15 5.60 7.91
CA ILE A 202 7.29 6.32 8.50
C ILE A 202 7.61 5.76 9.90
N TYR A 203 6.57 5.47 10.68
CA TYR A 203 6.73 4.81 11.97
C TYR A 203 7.38 3.42 11.84
N GLY A 204 7.07 2.68 10.79
CA GLY A 204 7.75 1.41 10.47
C GLY A 204 9.26 1.58 10.22
N ILE A 205 9.68 2.67 9.55
CA ILE A 205 11.11 3.02 9.38
C ILE A 205 11.75 3.30 10.73
N HIS A 206 11.09 4.11 11.56
CA HIS A 206 11.56 4.41 12.91
C HIS A 206 11.72 3.15 13.78
N GLN A 207 10.74 2.26 13.76
CA GLN A 207 10.82 0.99 14.50
C GLN A 207 12.01 0.14 14.05
N TYR A 208 12.24 0.05 12.73
CA TYR A 208 13.37 -0.68 12.19
C TYR A 208 14.71 -0.07 12.63
N LEU A 209 14.87 1.25 12.58
CA LEU A 209 16.05 1.95 13.07
C LEU A 209 16.29 1.73 14.57
N ASN A 210 15.24 1.74 15.38
CA ASN A 210 15.33 1.43 16.81
C ASN A 210 15.78 -0.01 17.08
N GLN A 211 15.34 -0.96 16.26
CA GLN A 211 15.80 -2.34 16.34
C GLN A 211 17.28 -2.42 16.01
N LEU A 212 17.73 -1.84 14.91
CA LEU A 212 19.15 -1.77 14.53
C LEU A 212 20.00 -1.10 15.63
N THR A 213 19.50 -0.01 16.22
CA THR A 213 20.21 0.71 17.29
C THR A 213 20.38 -0.15 18.54
N ARG A 214 19.38 -0.94 18.90
CA ARG A 214 19.47 -1.90 20.03
C ARG A 214 20.46 -3.01 19.75
N GLU A 215 20.48 -3.50 18.51
CA GLU A 215 21.40 -4.58 18.10
C GLU A 215 22.86 -4.10 18.02
N ILE A 216 23.10 -2.86 17.64
CA ILE A 216 24.45 -2.29 17.43
C ILE A 216 24.94 -1.49 18.64
N GLY A 217 24.07 -1.17 19.61
CA GLY A 217 24.43 -0.42 20.83
C GLY A 217 24.68 1.07 20.61
N THR A 218 24.23 1.64 19.49
CA THR A 218 24.40 3.06 19.15
C THR A 218 23.17 3.92 19.42
N SER A 219 23.40 5.20 19.71
CA SER A 219 22.45 6.18 20.24
C SER A 219 21.30 6.62 19.29
N LYS A 220 20.32 7.28 19.85
CA LYS A 220 19.03 7.78 19.36
C LYS A 220 18.93 8.10 17.86
N SER A 221 17.90 7.56 17.19
CA SER A 221 17.54 7.86 15.82
C SER A 221 17.05 9.32 15.66
N ILE A 222 17.61 10.04 14.67
CA ILE A 222 17.18 11.40 14.27
C ILE A 222 15.67 11.43 13.96
N LEU A 223 15.16 10.34 13.36
CA LEU A 223 13.74 10.20 13.07
C LEU A 223 12.90 10.11 14.36
N GLY A 224 13.44 9.51 15.45
CA GLY A 224 12.78 9.47 16.75
C GLY A 224 12.53 10.85 17.33
N GLU A 225 13.49 11.74 17.23
CA GLU A 225 13.34 13.12 17.67
C GLU A 225 12.31 13.89 16.84
N ALA A 226 12.27 13.66 15.54
CA ALA A 226 11.26 14.26 14.65
C ALA A 226 9.84 13.77 14.91
N LEU A 227 9.66 12.50 15.29
CA LEU A 227 8.34 11.90 15.60
C LEU A 227 7.78 12.34 16.96
N VAL A 228 8.64 12.71 17.90
CA VAL A 228 8.25 13.17 19.26
C VAL A 228 7.91 14.67 19.29
N GLY A 229 8.22 15.40 18.22
CA GLY A 229 7.87 16.82 18.11
C GLY A 229 6.36 17.04 18.23
N PRO A 230 5.92 18.22 18.76
CA PRO A 230 4.50 18.48 19.02
C PRO A 230 3.69 18.32 17.74
N VAL A 231 2.65 17.48 17.80
CA VAL A 231 1.57 17.49 16.83
C VAL A 231 0.66 18.63 17.28
N ASP A 232 0.88 19.81 16.74
CA ASP A 232 -0.08 20.91 16.89
C ASP A 232 -1.35 20.50 16.14
N TYR A 233 -2.39 20.15 16.91
CA TYR A 233 -3.74 19.87 16.44
C TYR A 233 -4.52 21.16 16.20
#